data_9b68068390e67778501d3f53ce89d7b7
#
_entry.id   9b68068390e67778501d3f53ce89d7b7
#
_cell.length_a   1.000
_cell.length_b   1.000
_cell.length_c   1.000
_cell.angle_alpha   90.00
_cell.angle_beta   90.00
_cell.angle_gamma   90.00
#
_symmetry.space_group_name_H-M   'P 1'
#
loop_
_entity.id
_entity.type
_entity.pdbx_description
1 polymer ?
#
loop_
_entity_poly.entity_id
_entity_poly.type
_entity_poly.pdbx_seq_one_letter_code
_entity_poly.pdbx_strand_id
1 'polypeptide(L)'
;MLRSDEEDYIEDDFYTGFVKNYRGGKYAFMALLPKKKKAKTFWKRAIEQTDFKAYYDSRSYAEVVARIPEFEIATDMELTGFCQSIGIKSIFNPDADFSGMTTQEPLMVSSVLQKAVIKVDRAGTKAAAVSAMYVVAGCAPDFDNIKYVELDRPFVYAVVDRESGLPVFSGVVNKL
;
A
#
# COMPACT_ATOMS: atom_id res chain seq x y z
N MET A 1 9.61 -16.32 1.91
CA MET A 1 8.61 -15.67 1.06
C MET A 1 7.34 -16.48 0.99
N LEU A 2 6.21 -15.81 1.08
CA LEU A 2 4.88 -16.40 1.00
C LEU A 2 4.45 -16.43 -0.46
N ARG A 3 3.96 -17.57 -0.96
CA ARG A 3 3.34 -17.66 -2.28
C ARG A 3 1.89 -17.23 -2.19
N SER A 4 1.44 -16.45 -3.14
CA SER A 4 0.04 -16.04 -3.32
C SER A 4 -0.30 -16.03 -4.79
N ASP A 5 -1.45 -16.59 -5.13
CA ASP A 5 -1.96 -16.60 -6.50
C ASP A 5 -3.04 -15.52 -6.59
N GLU A 6 -2.86 -14.55 -7.48
CA GLU A 6 -3.69 -13.36 -7.63
C GLU A 6 -4.16 -13.22 -9.08
N GLU A 7 -5.13 -12.33 -9.33
CA GLU A 7 -5.73 -12.15 -10.65
C GLU A 7 -5.57 -10.72 -11.20
N ASP A 8 -5.21 -9.77 -10.34
CA ASP A 8 -5.06 -8.36 -10.69
C ASP A 8 -3.57 -8.02 -10.87
N TYR A 9 -3.14 -7.80 -12.10
CA TYR A 9 -1.77 -7.46 -12.48
C TYR A 9 -1.63 -5.98 -12.83
N ILE A 10 -0.48 -5.41 -12.47
CA ILE A 10 -0.11 -4.01 -12.76
C ILE A 10 1.22 -4.03 -13.48
N GLU A 11 1.32 -3.31 -14.62
CA GLU A 11 2.58 -3.13 -15.31
C GLU A 11 2.64 -1.79 -16.04
N ASP A 12 3.77 -1.09 -15.87
CA ASP A 12 4.16 0.05 -16.69
C ASP A 12 5.66 -0.06 -17.08
N ASP A 13 6.24 1.00 -17.62
CA ASP A 13 7.67 1.04 -17.95
C ASP A 13 8.59 0.95 -16.74
N PHE A 14 8.08 1.23 -15.56
CA PHE A 14 8.87 1.33 -14.32
C PHE A 14 8.59 0.20 -13.34
N TYR A 15 7.31 -0.13 -13.11
CA TYR A 15 6.87 -1.11 -12.14
C TYR A 15 6.27 -2.36 -12.79
N THR A 16 6.37 -3.45 -12.08
CA THR A 16 5.49 -4.61 -12.17
C THR A 16 4.85 -4.80 -10.79
N GLY A 17 3.60 -5.23 -10.72
CA GLY A 17 2.91 -5.32 -9.46
C GLY A 17 1.67 -6.19 -9.51
N PHE A 18 1.01 -6.28 -8.37
CA PHE A 18 -0.24 -7.02 -8.22
C PHE A 18 -1.12 -6.40 -7.15
N VAL A 19 -2.40 -6.77 -7.18
CA VAL A 19 -3.36 -6.44 -6.14
C VAL A 19 -3.89 -7.72 -5.52
N LYS A 20 -3.79 -7.81 -4.19
CA LYS A 20 -4.28 -8.91 -3.37
C LYS A 20 -5.49 -8.46 -2.57
N ASN A 21 -6.65 -9.02 -2.87
CA ASN A 21 -7.88 -8.68 -2.19
C ASN A 21 -7.91 -9.25 -0.77
N TYR A 22 -8.27 -8.43 0.23
CA TYR A 22 -8.51 -8.90 1.59
C TYR A 22 -9.89 -9.55 1.73
N ARG A 23 -10.02 -10.42 2.72
CA ARG A 23 -11.30 -11.01 3.10
C ARG A 23 -12.30 -9.90 3.44
N GLY A 24 -13.54 -10.03 2.97
CA GLY A 24 -14.57 -9.00 3.13
C GLY A 24 -14.68 -8.01 1.99
N GLY A 25 -13.71 -8.02 1.05
CA GLY A 25 -13.82 -7.34 -0.24
C GLY A 25 -13.73 -5.80 -0.22
N LYS A 26 -13.58 -5.16 0.95
CA LYS A 26 -13.52 -3.70 1.06
C LYS A 26 -12.12 -3.14 0.76
N TYR A 27 -11.10 -3.83 1.20
CA TYR A 27 -9.71 -3.39 1.03
C TYR A 27 -8.88 -4.40 0.25
N ALA A 28 -7.81 -3.93 -0.34
CA ALA A 28 -6.82 -4.77 -1.02
C ALA A 28 -5.39 -4.29 -0.72
N PHE A 29 -4.46 -5.23 -0.67
CA PHE A 29 -3.02 -4.94 -0.64
C PHE A 29 -2.52 -4.82 -2.06
N MET A 30 -1.88 -3.72 -2.40
CA MET A 30 -1.22 -3.48 -3.68
C MET A 30 0.28 -3.40 -3.47
N ALA A 31 1.05 -4.06 -4.31
CA ALA A 31 2.51 -3.98 -4.30
C ALA A 31 3.04 -3.60 -5.69
N LEU A 32 3.97 -2.67 -5.72
CA LEU A 32 4.63 -2.16 -6.93
C LEU A 32 6.14 -2.39 -6.81
N LEU A 33 6.66 -3.31 -7.61
CA LEU A 33 8.05 -3.69 -7.64
C LEU A 33 8.76 -3.00 -8.80
N PRO A 34 9.83 -2.20 -8.58
CA PRO A 34 10.56 -1.57 -9.67
C PRO A 34 11.25 -2.61 -10.54
N LYS A 35 11.16 -2.46 -11.86
CA LYS A 35 11.90 -3.30 -12.80
C LYS A 35 13.40 -3.17 -12.54
N LYS A 36 14.18 -4.25 -12.64
CA LYS A 36 15.60 -4.30 -12.26
C LYS A 36 16.45 -3.15 -12.81
N LYS A 37 16.19 -2.73 -14.04
CA LYS A 37 16.88 -1.59 -14.69
C LYS A 37 16.55 -0.24 -14.06
N LYS A 38 15.47 -0.12 -13.29
CA LYS A 38 14.96 1.12 -12.68
C LYS A 38 15.27 1.25 -11.19
N ALA A 39 15.91 0.26 -10.57
CA ALA A 39 16.19 0.25 -9.14
C ALA A 39 16.98 1.47 -8.63
N LYS A 40 17.87 2.04 -9.45
CA LYS A 40 18.66 3.24 -9.07
C LYS A 40 17.82 4.52 -8.90
N THR A 41 16.71 4.64 -9.63
CA THR A 41 15.83 5.81 -9.59
C THR A 41 14.56 5.56 -8.77
N PHE A 42 14.48 4.40 -8.14
CA PHE A 42 13.30 3.94 -7.40
C PHE A 42 12.84 4.94 -6.34
N TRP A 43 13.75 5.41 -5.48
CA TRP A 43 13.42 6.27 -4.35
C TRP A 43 12.73 7.57 -4.77
N LYS A 44 13.28 8.23 -5.78
CA LYS A 44 12.70 9.47 -6.28
C LYS A 44 11.26 9.24 -6.76
N ARG A 45 11.04 8.19 -7.56
CA ARG A 45 9.71 7.89 -8.09
C ARG A 45 8.74 7.40 -7.03
N ALA A 46 9.20 6.58 -6.09
CA ALA A 46 8.37 6.04 -5.00
C ALA A 46 7.79 7.15 -4.11
N ILE A 47 8.58 8.19 -3.85
CA ILE A 47 8.18 9.29 -2.96
C ILE A 47 7.41 10.37 -3.72
N GLU A 48 7.88 10.77 -4.91
CA GLU A 48 7.39 11.97 -5.59
C GLU A 48 6.30 11.71 -6.63
N GLN A 49 6.23 10.49 -7.18
CA GLN A 49 5.47 10.23 -8.41
C GLN A 49 4.57 8.99 -8.37
N THR A 50 4.37 8.34 -7.22
CA THR A 50 3.50 7.18 -7.16
C THR A 50 2.06 7.60 -6.97
N ASP A 51 1.27 7.55 -8.05
CA ASP A 51 -0.18 7.70 -8.00
C ASP A 51 -0.82 6.33 -7.80
N PHE A 52 -1.13 6.00 -6.55
CA PHE A 52 -1.71 4.71 -6.18
C PHE A 52 -3.06 4.45 -6.83
N LYS A 53 -3.88 5.50 -6.96
CA LYS A 53 -5.19 5.37 -7.60
C LYS A 53 -5.04 5.05 -9.08
N ALA A 54 -4.17 5.76 -9.80
CA ALA A 54 -3.91 5.50 -11.20
C ALA A 54 -3.38 4.07 -11.43
N TYR A 55 -2.47 3.58 -10.56
CA TYR A 55 -2.00 2.18 -10.63
C TYR A 55 -3.11 1.18 -10.32
N TYR A 56 -3.95 1.46 -9.32
CA TYR A 56 -5.09 0.60 -9.00
C TYR A 56 -6.08 0.51 -10.17
N ASP A 57 -6.38 1.63 -10.83
CA ASP A 57 -7.30 1.70 -11.95
C ASP A 57 -6.72 1.07 -13.24
N SER A 58 -5.40 1.06 -13.41
CA SER A 58 -4.70 0.47 -14.57
C SER A 58 -4.52 -1.04 -14.52
N ARG A 59 -4.94 -1.71 -13.42
CA ARG A 59 -4.80 -3.15 -13.28
C ARG A 59 -5.52 -3.90 -14.40
N SER A 60 -4.93 -4.99 -14.83
CA SER A 60 -5.48 -5.91 -15.82
C SER A 60 -5.58 -7.32 -15.27
N TYR A 61 -6.50 -8.10 -15.81
CA TYR A 61 -6.61 -9.52 -15.46
C TYR A 61 -5.41 -10.31 -16.01
N ALA A 62 -4.72 -11.02 -15.13
CA ALA A 62 -3.72 -12.01 -15.47
C ALA A 62 -3.57 -13.00 -14.30
N GLU A 63 -3.16 -14.23 -14.58
CA GLU A 63 -2.77 -15.16 -13.53
C GLU A 63 -1.42 -14.71 -12.95
N VAL A 64 -1.40 -14.26 -11.68
CA VAL A 64 -0.21 -13.73 -11.02
C VAL A 64 0.26 -14.66 -9.93
N VAL A 65 1.46 -15.20 -10.07
CA VAL A 65 2.16 -15.91 -9.00
C VAL A 65 3.02 -14.91 -8.24
N ALA A 66 2.49 -14.42 -7.12
CA ALA A 66 3.18 -13.46 -6.27
C ALA A 66 4.01 -14.17 -5.19
N ARG A 67 5.23 -13.64 -4.91
CA ARG A 67 6.03 -14.02 -3.75
C ARG A 67 6.25 -12.80 -2.87
N ILE A 68 5.71 -12.86 -1.65
CA ILE A 68 5.66 -11.76 -0.70
C ILE A 68 6.57 -12.10 0.49
N PRO A 69 7.53 -11.23 0.87
CA PRO A 69 8.30 -11.42 2.11
C PRO A 69 7.40 -11.20 3.32
N GLU A 70 7.72 -11.86 4.42
CA GLU A 70 7.19 -11.47 5.73
C GLU A 70 7.96 -10.24 6.20
N PHE A 71 7.25 -9.19 6.63
CA PHE A 71 7.87 -7.98 7.14
C PHE A 71 7.00 -7.30 8.19
N GLU A 72 7.64 -6.53 9.04
CA GLU A 72 7.00 -5.65 10.00
C GLU A 72 7.71 -4.29 9.96
N ILE A 73 6.95 -3.22 9.76
CA ILE A 73 7.46 -1.86 9.75
C ILE A 73 6.66 -1.06 10.77
N ALA A 74 7.36 -0.49 11.73
CA ALA A 74 6.82 0.49 12.67
C ALA A 74 7.44 1.86 12.36
N THR A 75 6.62 2.88 12.30
CA THR A 75 7.03 4.26 12.02
C THR A 75 6.47 5.18 13.09
N ASP A 76 7.35 6.00 13.65
CA ASP A 76 7.04 7.09 14.57
C ASP A 76 7.43 8.40 13.90
N MET A 77 6.45 9.30 13.70
CA MET A 77 6.68 10.57 13.02
C MET A 77 6.12 11.72 13.85
N GLU A 78 6.91 12.78 13.97
CA GLU A 78 6.48 14.08 14.46
C GLU A 78 6.00 14.91 13.26
N LEU A 79 4.74 15.31 13.23
CA LEU A 79 4.08 15.94 12.09
C LEU A 79 3.75 17.42 12.29
N THR A 80 4.10 18.04 13.43
CA THR A 80 3.79 19.45 13.72
C THR A 80 4.32 20.38 12.64
N GLY A 81 5.60 20.23 12.27
CA GLY A 81 6.20 21.03 11.21
C GLY A 81 5.58 20.80 9.85
N PHE A 82 5.20 19.56 9.54
CA PHE A 82 4.46 19.24 8.32
C PHE A 82 3.08 19.91 8.30
N CYS A 83 2.30 19.78 9.37
CA CYS A 83 1.00 20.43 9.48
C CYS A 83 1.10 21.95 9.28
N GLN A 84 2.09 22.59 9.88
CA GLN A 84 2.34 24.01 9.72
C GLN A 84 2.70 24.38 8.28
N SER A 85 3.48 23.54 7.60
CA SER A 85 3.91 23.76 6.20
C SER A 85 2.75 23.74 5.20
N ILE A 86 1.73 22.90 5.46
CA ILE A 86 0.51 22.80 4.63
C ILE A 86 -0.59 23.79 5.05
N GLY A 87 -0.29 24.72 5.97
CA GLY A 87 -1.19 25.81 6.34
C GLY A 87 -2.01 25.59 7.62
N ILE A 88 -1.88 24.45 8.28
CA ILE A 88 -2.53 24.21 9.58
C ILE A 88 -1.70 24.89 10.68
N LYS A 89 -1.98 26.14 10.98
CA LYS A 89 -1.19 26.96 11.92
C LYS A 89 -1.98 27.39 13.17
N SER A 90 -3.28 27.69 13.02
CA SER A 90 -4.11 28.25 14.09
C SER A 90 -4.18 27.40 15.34
N ILE A 91 -4.22 26.07 15.18
CA ILE A 91 -4.34 25.13 16.32
C ILE A 91 -3.11 25.11 17.24
N PHE A 92 -1.95 25.60 16.75
CA PHE A 92 -0.68 25.65 17.50
C PHE A 92 -0.45 27.01 18.19
N ASN A 93 -1.38 27.96 18.02
CA ASN A 93 -1.26 29.28 18.64
C ASN A 93 -2.03 29.35 19.97
N PRO A 94 -1.61 30.25 20.89
CA PRO A 94 -2.35 30.49 22.12
C PRO A 94 -3.81 30.93 21.92
N ASP A 95 -4.11 31.53 20.76
CA ASP A 95 -5.45 32.01 20.39
C ASP A 95 -6.30 30.92 19.71
N ALA A 96 -5.87 29.66 19.77
CA ALA A 96 -6.63 28.52 19.22
C ALA A 96 -7.96 28.36 19.91
N ASP A 97 -9.04 28.24 19.16
CA ASP A 97 -10.37 28.04 19.72
C ASP A 97 -10.69 26.54 19.88
N PHE A 98 -10.55 26.07 21.11
CA PHE A 98 -10.96 24.74 21.55
C PHE A 98 -12.12 24.82 22.57
N SER A 99 -12.94 25.89 22.55
CA SER A 99 -14.06 26.09 23.45
C SER A 99 -15.11 24.96 23.40
N GLY A 100 -15.19 24.23 22.29
CA GLY A 100 -16.02 23.04 22.18
C GLY A 100 -15.53 21.84 23.02
N MET A 101 -14.27 21.85 23.49
CA MET A 101 -13.71 20.82 24.37
C MET A 101 -13.69 21.22 25.82
N THR A 102 -13.34 22.48 26.12
CA THR A 102 -13.34 23.06 27.48
C THR A 102 -13.46 24.57 27.43
N THR A 103 -14.07 25.13 28.45
CA THR A 103 -14.15 26.59 28.65
C THR A 103 -13.33 27.06 29.89
N GLN A 104 -12.64 26.14 30.55
CA GLN A 104 -11.93 26.46 31.82
C GLN A 104 -10.55 27.09 31.56
N GLU A 105 -9.84 26.62 30.53
CA GLU A 105 -8.49 27.11 30.19
C GLU A 105 -8.30 27.17 28.66
N PRO A 106 -7.52 28.14 28.13
CA PRO A 106 -7.12 28.16 26.76
C PRO A 106 -6.31 26.92 26.41
N LEU A 107 -6.67 26.21 25.34
CA LEU A 107 -5.95 25.04 24.86
C LEU A 107 -5.29 25.34 23.54
N MET A 108 -4.14 24.73 23.31
CA MET A 108 -3.48 24.67 21.99
C MET A 108 -2.88 23.29 21.77
N VAL A 109 -2.70 22.89 20.51
CA VAL A 109 -1.97 21.66 20.18
C VAL A 109 -0.47 21.91 20.36
N SER A 110 0.17 21.14 21.21
CA SER A 110 1.62 21.23 21.45
C SER A 110 2.42 20.46 20.40
N SER A 111 1.93 19.30 19.98
CA SER A 111 2.57 18.45 18.97
C SER A 111 1.56 17.52 18.31
N VAL A 112 1.89 17.10 17.06
CA VAL A 112 1.14 16.09 16.30
C VAL A 112 2.07 14.89 16.09
N LEU A 113 1.71 13.75 16.66
CA LEU A 113 2.49 12.52 16.57
C LEU A 113 1.68 11.46 15.82
N GLN A 114 2.30 10.79 14.85
CA GLN A 114 1.72 9.67 14.14
C GLN A 114 2.54 8.41 14.37
N LYS A 115 1.87 7.36 14.82
CA LYS A 115 2.43 6.00 14.89
C LYS A 115 1.70 5.11 13.93
N ALA A 116 2.46 4.43 13.06
CA ALA A 116 1.91 3.51 12.09
C ALA A 116 2.67 2.18 12.15
N VAL A 117 1.94 1.07 12.11
CA VAL A 117 2.52 -0.28 12.06
C VAL A 117 1.84 -1.04 10.93
N ILE A 118 2.64 -1.68 10.10
CA ILE A 118 2.18 -2.68 9.16
C ILE A 118 2.92 -3.99 9.42
N LYS A 119 2.17 -5.09 9.47
CA LYS A 119 2.71 -6.44 9.58
C LYS A 119 2.12 -7.31 8.48
N VAL A 120 2.99 -7.94 7.71
CA VAL A 120 2.63 -8.91 6.69
C VAL A 120 3.23 -10.25 7.08
N ASP A 121 2.39 -11.22 7.38
CA ASP A 121 2.76 -12.56 7.79
C ASP A 121 1.83 -13.62 7.17
N ARG A 122 2.08 -14.89 7.50
CA ARG A 122 1.29 -16.03 7.00
C ARG A 122 -0.18 -16.00 7.45
N ALA A 123 -0.49 -15.41 8.59
CA ALA A 123 -1.86 -15.34 9.10
C ALA A 123 -2.73 -14.38 8.27
N GLY A 124 -2.16 -13.25 7.83
CA GLY A 124 -2.81 -12.31 6.91
C GLY A 124 -3.02 -12.89 5.51
N THR A 125 -2.17 -13.82 5.09
CA THR A 125 -2.26 -14.48 3.78
C THR A 125 -3.15 -15.72 3.79
N LYS A 126 -3.35 -16.37 4.93
CA LYS A 126 -4.26 -17.54 5.08
C LYS A 126 -5.72 -17.22 4.77
N ALA A 127 -6.11 -15.97 4.77
CA ALA A 127 -7.47 -15.57 4.46
C ALA A 127 -7.82 -15.67 2.96
N ALA A 128 -6.85 -15.86 2.08
CA ALA A 128 -7.05 -15.91 0.62
C ALA A 128 -6.72 -17.28 -0.01
N ALA A 129 -6.37 -18.29 0.77
CA ALA A 129 -6.11 -19.62 0.25
C ALA A 129 -7.41 -20.44 0.12
N VAL A 130 -8.41 -19.89 -0.55
CA VAL A 130 -9.38 -20.69 -1.26
C VAL A 130 -8.98 -20.59 -2.73
N SER A 131 -8.07 -21.45 -3.14
CA SER A 131 -7.89 -21.76 -4.56
C SER A 131 -9.20 -22.35 -5.04
N ALA A 132 -10.05 -21.53 -5.63
CA ALA A 132 -11.14 -22.03 -6.43
C ALA A 132 -10.46 -22.61 -7.68
N MET A 133 -10.22 -23.92 -7.65
CA MET A 133 -9.87 -24.66 -8.83
C MET A 133 -11.11 -24.71 -9.72
N TYR A 134 -11.29 -23.68 -10.56
CA TYR A 134 -12.27 -23.74 -11.62
C TYR A 134 -11.75 -24.73 -12.66
N VAL A 135 -12.16 -25.98 -12.54
CA VAL A 135 -12.04 -26.95 -13.62
C VAL A 135 -13.06 -26.54 -14.68
N VAL A 136 -12.65 -25.64 -15.57
CA VAL A 136 -13.39 -25.41 -16.80
C VAL A 136 -13.03 -26.54 -17.76
N ALA A 137 -13.96 -27.46 -17.96
CA ALA A 137 -13.78 -28.51 -18.93
C ALA A 137 -13.60 -27.89 -20.33
N GLY A 138 -12.41 -28.04 -20.91
CA GLY A 138 -12.20 -27.85 -22.34
C GLY A 138 -11.28 -26.72 -22.81
N CYS A 139 -10.70 -25.89 -21.93
CA CYS A 139 -9.62 -24.98 -22.33
C CYS A 139 -8.27 -25.45 -21.79
N ALA A 140 -7.28 -25.61 -22.65
CA ALA A 140 -5.90 -25.75 -22.20
C ALA A 140 -5.52 -24.48 -21.41
N PRO A 141 -4.79 -24.60 -20.27
CA PRO A 141 -4.30 -23.44 -19.57
C PRO A 141 -3.48 -22.55 -20.51
N ASP A 142 -3.83 -21.28 -20.58
CA ASP A 142 -3.03 -20.29 -21.32
C ASP A 142 -1.79 -19.97 -20.50
N PHE A 143 -0.74 -20.78 -20.69
CA PHE A 143 0.54 -20.61 -19.99
C PHE A 143 1.25 -19.30 -20.34
N ASP A 144 0.85 -18.63 -21.43
CA ASP A 144 1.46 -17.36 -21.85
C ASP A 144 1.00 -16.16 -21.02
N ASN A 145 -0.07 -16.30 -20.21
CA ASN A 145 -0.61 -15.22 -19.39
C ASN A 145 -0.23 -15.30 -17.91
N ILE A 146 0.68 -16.20 -17.51
CA ILE A 146 1.15 -16.28 -16.11
C ILE A 146 2.22 -15.22 -15.88
N LYS A 147 1.98 -14.33 -14.92
CA LYS A 147 2.91 -13.29 -14.49
C LYS A 147 3.55 -13.66 -13.15
N TYR A 148 4.85 -13.46 -13.04
CA TYR A 148 5.60 -13.74 -11.81
C TYR A 148 6.05 -12.42 -11.20
N VAL A 149 5.60 -12.13 -9.97
CA VAL A 149 6.01 -10.94 -9.22
C VAL A 149 6.61 -11.38 -7.89
N GLU A 150 7.94 -11.33 -7.81
CA GLU A 150 8.70 -11.70 -6.61
C GLU A 150 9.24 -10.44 -5.95
N LEU A 151 8.74 -10.10 -4.75
CA LEU A 151 9.14 -8.93 -3.98
C LEU A 151 10.52 -9.17 -3.32
N ASP A 152 11.55 -9.32 -4.15
CA ASP A 152 12.94 -9.68 -3.79
C ASP A 152 13.87 -8.47 -3.57
N ARG A 153 13.35 -7.27 -3.70
CA ARG A 153 14.08 -5.99 -3.60
C ARG A 153 13.15 -4.89 -3.09
N PRO A 154 13.67 -3.67 -2.78
CA PRO A 154 12.82 -2.57 -2.32
C PRO A 154 11.61 -2.35 -3.23
N PHE A 155 10.42 -2.24 -2.61
CA PHE A 155 9.15 -2.08 -3.31
C PHE A 155 8.24 -1.09 -2.58
N VAL A 156 7.27 -0.53 -3.31
CA VAL A 156 6.20 0.30 -2.76
C VAL A 156 5.00 -0.59 -2.48
N TYR A 157 4.29 -0.32 -1.39
CA TYR A 157 3.01 -0.97 -1.10
C TYR A 157 1.94 0.06 -0.71
N ALA A 158 0.70 -0.33 -0.91
CA ALA A 158 -0.45 0.37 -0.36
C ALA A 158 -1.53 -0.62 0.07
N VAL A 159 -2.30 -0.25 1.08
CA VAL A 159 -3.62 -0.82 1.32
C VAL A 159 -4.61 0.16 0.74
N VAL A 160 -5.39 -0.28 -0.23
CA VAL A 160 -6.33 0.56 -0.97
C VAL A 160 -7.77 0.20 -0.62
N ASP A 161 -8.61 1.21 -0.54
CA ASP A 161 -10.07 1.04 -0.56
C ASP A 161 -10.49 0.66 -1.98
N ARG A 162 -11.19 -0.45 -2.14
CA ARG A 162 -11.48 -1.01 -3.47
C ARG A 162 -12.55 -0.25 -4.25
N GLU A 163 -13.40 0.47 -3.55
CA GLU A 163 -14.45 1.27 -4.18
C GLU A 163 -13.87 2.56 -4.78
N SER A 164 -13.06 3.26 -4.01
CA SER A 164 -12.48 4.55 -4.42
C SER A 164 -11.12 4.43 -5.14
N GLY A 165 -10.40 3.32 -4.94
CA GLY A 165 -9.00 3.15 -5.38
C GLY A 165 -8.00 3.97 -4.56
N LEU A 166 -8.44 4.66 -3.51
CA LEU A 166 -7.58 5.51 -2.71
C LEU A 166 -6.79 4.71 -1.66
N PRO A 167 -5.51 5.06 -1.43
CA PRO A 167 -4.72 4.43 -0.39
C PRO A 167 -5.19 4.89 0.99
N VAL A 168 -5.48 3.95 1.88
CA VAL A 168 -5.72 4.19 3.31
C VAL A 168 -4.45 4.00 4.12
N PHE A 169 -3.49 3.28 3.57
CA PHE A 169 -2.17 3.05 4.13
C PHE A 169 -1.16 2.84 3.00
N SER A 170 0.02 3.45 3.10
CA SER A 170 1.06 3.26 2.09
C SER A 170 2.45 3.37 2.69
N GLY A 171 3.42 2.78 2.01
CA GLY A 171 4.79 2.85 2.43
C GLY A 171 5.77 2.18 1.46
N VAL A 172 7.02 2.14 1.87
CA VAL A 172 8.12 1.54 1.12
C VAL A 172 8.85 0.54 1.99
N VAL A 173 8.98 -0.68 1.51
CA VAL A 173 9.87 -1.68 2.10
C VAL A 173 11.26 -1.49 1.51
N ASN A 174 12.21 -1.10 2.34
CA ASN A 174 13.57 -0.75 1.93
C ASN A 174 14.56 -1.91 2.07
N LYS A 175 14.37 -2.75 3.08
CA LYS A 175 15.19 -3.93 3.37
C LYS A 175 14.29 -5.13 3.57
N LEU A 176 14.70 -6.21 2.96
CA LEU A 176 14.09 -7.53 3.09
C LEU A 176 14.97 -8.43 3.95
#